data_aec28fa25224e9148e2a5ca0b0f9e486
#
_entry.id   aec28fa25224e9148e2a5ca0b0f9e486
#
_cell.length_a   1.000
_cell.length_b   1.000
_cell.length_c   1.000
_cell.angle_alpha   90.00
_cell.angle_beta   90.00
_cell.angle_gamma   90.00
#
_symmetry.space_group_name_H-M   'P 1'
#
loop_
_entity.id
_entity.type
_entity.pdbx_description
1 polymer ?
#
loop_
_entity_poly.entity_id
_entity_poly.type
_entity_poly.pdbx_seq_one_letter_code
_entity_poly.pdbx_strand_id
1 'polypeptide(L)'
;TNMTTPTLIENHNISQSWIEVLKRYGDISGKELSPLVLTITDFEEDISLRELLDNHLSIHQKQSIQTVSETIFPLSLSRLFKNNRHELYEEYKSNFKRIKKLDLNGRNPRNRRGTYFQRLIDFPGTNGGINQLENIIESIQDNKNNRRSRYQASTFDPNSDKLDGPYLGFPCLQHITFYVTEENGLVLNSFYAVQHLYEKAYGNWLGLVNLGKFVAEELGISFERFNCFISIEKLDSLSKTEAQKLYNQA
;
A
#
# COMPACT_ATOMS: atom_id res chain seq x y z
N THR A 1 10.15 23.29 22.16
CA THR A 1 10.03 22.40 20.99
C THR A 1 9.37 21.14 21.47
N ASN A 2 8.05 20.99 21.24
CA ASN A 2 7.39 19.71 21.48
C ASN A 2 7.96 18.72 20.47
N MET A 3 8.85 17.84 20.92
CA MET A 3 9.23 16.68 20.13
C MET A 3 7.95 15.86 19.92
N THR A 4 7.57 15.62 18.67
CA THR A 4 6.47 14.72 18.36
C THR A 4 6.90 13.31 18.76
N THR A 5 6.21 12.72 19.73
CA THR A 5 6.47 11.33 20.13
C THR A 5 6.03 10.41 19.00
N PRO A 6 6.82 9.40 18.63
CA PRO A 6 6.38 8.41 17.65
C PRO A 6 5.04 7.80 18.03
N THR A 7 4.14 7.67 17.06
CA THR A 7 2.84 7.01 17.26
C THR A 7 3.00 5.54 16.88
N LEU A 8 2.79 4.65 17.85
CA LEU A 8 2.83 3.21 17.66
C LEU A 8 1.40 2.67 17.73
N ILE A 9 1.01 1.89 16.72
CA ILE A 9 -0.28 1.21 16.64
C ILE A 9 0.00 -0.28 16.45
N GLU A 10 -0.38 -1.05 17.45
CA GLU A 10 -0.35 -2.51 17.42
C GLU A 10 -1.79 -2.99 17.55
N ASN A 11 -2.38 -3.35 16.44
CA ASN A 11 -3.78 -3.78 16.41
C ASN A 11 -3.94 -5.02 15.55
N HIS A 12 -5.00 -5.80 15.83
CA HIS A 12 -5.20 -7.07 15.17
C HIS A 12 -5.71 -6.90 13.74
N ASN A 13 -6.55 -5.89 13.44
CA ASN A 13 -7.09 -5.72 12.10
C ASN A 13 -6.94 -4.30 11.53
N ILE A 14 -7.16 -4.18 10.21
CA ILE A 14 -7.02 -2.93 9.46
C ILE A 14 -8.00 -1.87 9.95
N SER A 15 -9.26 -2.27 10.17
CA SER A 15 -10.36 -1.37 10.52
C SER A 15 -10.11 -0.69 11.86
N GLN A 16 -9.78 -1.47 12.87
CA GLN A 16 -9.47 -0.96 14.20
C GLN A 16 -8.20 -0.11 14.20
N SER A 17 -7.17 -0.54 13.45
CA SER A 17 -5.95 0.24 13.29
C SER A 17 -6.22 1.61 12.70
N TRP A 18 -7.07 1.70 11.66
CA TRP A 18 -7.42 2.95 11.03
C TRP A 18 -8.17 3.89 11.99
N ILE A 19 -9.16 3.36 12.73
CA ILE A 19 -9.92 4.11 13.75
C ILE A 19 -9.01 4.60 14.87
N GLU A 20 -8.07 3.77 15.32
CA GLU A 20 -7.14 4.17 16.38
C GLU A 20 -6.22 5.31 15.93
N VAL A 21 -5.71 5.25 14.69
CA VAL A 21 -4.94 6.36 14.11
C VAL A 21 -5.81 7.61 14.00
N LEU A 22 -7.06 7.50 13.53
CA LEU A 22 -7.99 8.62 13.44
C LEU A 22 -8.20 9.29 14.79
N LYS A 23 -8.36 8.51 15.86
CA LYS A 23 -8.49 9.00 17.24
C LYS A 23 -7.30 9.84 17.69
N ARG A 24 -6.06 9.45 17.33
CA ARG A 24 -4.83 10.17 17.72
C ARG A 24 -4.82 11.63 17.26
N TYR A 25 -5.53 11.96 16.19
CA TYR A 25 -5.64 13.35 15.73
C TYR A 25 -6.47 14.24 16.68
N GLY A 26 -7.30 13.66 17.55
CA GLY A 26 -7.96 14.38 18.64
C GLY A 26 -6.98 14.88 19.71
N ASP A 27 -5.88 14.14 19.92
CA ASP A 27 -4.93 14.37 21.01
C ASP A 27 -3.80 15.34 20.64
N ILE A 28 -3.64 15.70 19.38
CA ILE A 28 -2.57 16.57 18.87
C ILE A 28 -3.09 17.92 18.38
N SER A 29 -2.26 18.96 18.40
CA SER A 29 -2.65 20.27 17.86
C SER A 29 -2.66 20.35 16.34
N GLY A 30 -1.76 19.61 15.67
CA GLY A 30 -1.60 19.58 14.21
C GLY A 30 -2.49 18.58 13.49
N LYS A 31 -2.22 18.39 12.19
CA LYS A 31 -2.84 17.39 11.32
C LYS A 31 -1.83 16.36 10.80
N GLU A 32 -0.71 16.18 11.48
CA GLU A 32 0.36 15.26 11.09
C GLU A 32 0.83 14.44 12.29
N LEU A 33 0.98 13.14 12.11
CA LEU A 33 1.67 12.22 13.00
C LEU A 33 3.02 11.87 12.38
N SER A 34 4.12 11.95 13.13
CA SER A 34 5.46 11.72 12.61
C SER A 34 6.40 11.15 13.68
N PRO A 35 6.93 9.92 13.49
CA PRO A 35 6.41 8.91 12.58
C PRO A 35 5.17 8.20 13.13
N LEU A 36 4.44 7.53 12.21
CA LEU A 36 3.46 6.50 12.57
C LEU A 36 4.07 5.13 12.24
N VAL A 37 4.04 4.22 13.20
CA VAL A 37 4.43 2.81 13.01
C VAL A 37 3.24 1.93 13.31
N LEU A 38 2.91 1.06 12.37
CA LEU A 38 1.72 0.22 12.38
C LEU A 38 2.11 -1.26 12.27
N THR A 39 1.48 -2.10 13.09
CA THR A 39 1.56 -3.57 13.00
C THR A 39 0.15 -4.17 12.95
N ILE A 40 -0.11 -5.02 11.95
CA ILE A 40 -1.37 -5.73 11.75
C ILE A 40 -1.08 -7.23 11.66
N THR A 41 -1.84 -8.03 12.42
CA THR A 41 -1.69 -9.50 12.50
C THR A 41 -2.99 -10.25 12.20
N ASP A 42 -4.12 -9.57 12.24
CA ASP A 42 -5.42 -10.09 11.79
C ASP A 42 -5.86 -9.31 10.53
N PHE A 43 -6.20 -10.03 9.49
CA PHE A 43 -6.47 -9.47 8.17
C PHE A 43 -7.95 -9.47 7.79
N GLU A 44 -8.82 -9.70 8.77
CA GLU A 44 -10.25 -9.51 8.62
C GLU A 44 -10.59 -8.01 8.68
N GLU A 45 -11.62 -7.62 7.95
CA GLU A 45 -12.11 -6.24 7.96
C GLU A 45 -13.42 -6.16 8.75
N ASP A 46 -13.61 -5.04 9.47
CA ASP A 46 -14.95 -4.66 9.92
C ASP A 46 -15.72 -4.07 8.75
N ILE A 47 -16.69 -4.83 8.26
CA ILE A 47 -17.48 -4.47 7.08
C ILE A 47 -18.27 -3.19 7.32
N SER A 48 -18.82 -3.00 8.53
CA SER A 48 -19.62 -1.81 8.87
C SER A 48 -18.77 -0.56 8.83
N LEU A 49 -17.55 -0.62 9.38
CA LEU A 49 -16.61 0.49 9.34
C LEU A 49 -16.13 0.78 7.91
N ARG A 50 -15.85 -0.26 7.14
CA ARG A 50 -15.45 -0.11 5.74
C ARG A 50 -16.53 0.59 4.92
N GLU A 51 -17.78 0.15 5.06
CA GLU A 51 -18.92 0.76 4.38
C GLU A 51 -19.16 2.22 4.81
N LEU A 52 -19.04 2.51 6.11
CA LEU A 52 -19.10 3.86 6.65
C LEU A 52 -18.06 4.76 5.99
N LEU A 53 -16.80 4.32 5.93
CA LEU A 53 -15.72 5.09 5.33
C LEU A 53 -15.88 5.23 3.82
N ASP A 54 -16.24 4.16 3.08
CA ASP A 54 -16.48 4.24 1.62
C ASP A 54 -17.64 5.18 1.28
N ASN A 55 -18.73 5.15 2.05
CA ASN A 55 -19.85 6.08 1.90
C ASN A 55 -19.39 7.53 2.14
N HIS A 56 -18.62 7.77 3.20
CA HIS A 56 -18.10 9.10 3.50
C HIS A 56 -17.15 9.60 2.40
N LEU A 57 -16.27 8.75 1.90
CA LEU A 57 -15.38 9.06 0.76
C LEU A 57 -16.19 9.40 -0.51
N SER A 58 -17.24 8.63 -0.79
CA SER A 58 -18.13 8.85 -1.95
C SER A 58 -18.83 10.19 -1.90
N ILE A 59 -19.40 10.58 -0.76
CA ILE A 59 -20.05 11.89 -0.55
C ILE A 59 -19.07 13.03 -0.84
N HIS A 60 -17.79 12.86 -0.47
CA HIS A 60 -16.73 13.85 -0.71
C HIS A 60 -16.03 13.68 -2.06
N GLN A 61 -16.57 12.88 -2.98
CA GLN A 61 -16.04 12.63 -4.34
C GLN A 61 -14.58 12.11 -4.33
N LYS A 62 -14.24 11.30 -3.33
CA LYS A 62 -12.94 10.63 -3.21
C LYS A 62 -12.98 9.24 -3.82
N GLN A 63 -11.80 8.65 -4.04
CA GLN A 63 -11.69 7.26 -4.51
C GLN A 63 -12.14 6.29 -3.41
N SER A 64 -12.82 5.21 -3.82
CA SER A 64 -13.16 4.13 -2.89
C SER A 64 -11.92 3.42 -2.35
N ILE A 65 -12.06 2.78 -1.20
CA ILE A 65 -11.04 1.93 -0.59
C ILE A 65 -10.56 0.87 -1.59
N GLN A 66 -11.50 0.24 -2.30
CA GLN A 66 -11.17 -0.78 -3.31
C GLN A 66 -10.31 -0.20 -4.44
N THR A 67 -10.66 0.97 -4.98
CA THR A 67 -9.88 1.61 -6.05
C THR A 67 -8.45 1.90 -5.60
N VAL A 68 -8.26 2.36 -4.37
CA VAL A 68 -6.91 2.61 -3.81
C VAL A 68 -6.14 1.31 -3.63
N SER A 69 -6.77 0.30 -3.04
CA SER A 69 -6.16 -1.03 -2.82
C SER A 69 -5.67 -1.68 -4.11
N GLU A 70 -6.46 -1.62 -5.19
CA GLU A 70 -6.13 -2.19 -6.51
C GLU A 70 -4.90 -1.52 -7.16
N THR A 71 -4.48 -0.33 -6.71
CA THR A 71 -3.24 0.28 -7.21
C THR A 71 -1.98 -0.39 -6.67
N ILE A 72 -2.10 -1.08 -5.52
CA ILE A 72 -1.00 -1.79 -4.86
C ILE A 72 -1.00 -3.26 -5.23
N PHE A 73 -2.17 -3.90 -5.19
CA PHE A 73 -2.35 -5.27 -5.64
C PHE A 73 -3.72 -5.44 -6.31
N PRO A 74 -3.77 -5.84 -7.58
CA PRO A 74 -5.00 -5.97 -8.35
C PRO A 74 -5.72 -7.28 -8.00
N LEU A 75 -6.30 -7.33 -6.78
CA LEU A 75 -6.95 -8.52 -6.24
C LEU A 75 -8.08 -9.03 -7.16
N SER A 76 -8.84 -8.10 -7.76
CA SER A 76 -9.92 -8.45 -8.69
C SER A 76 -9.40 -9.19 -9.92
N LEU A 77 -8.27 -8.74 -10.47
CA LEU A 77 -7.62 -9.37 -11.61
C LEU A 77 -6.95 -10.68 -11.20
N SER A 78 -6.28 -10.74 -10.05
CA SER A 78 -5.55 -11.92 -9.59
C SER A 78 -6.46 -13.15 -9.42
N ARG A 79 -7.72 -12.93 -9.04
CA ARG A 79 -8.72 -14.00 -8.92
C ARG A 79 -9.03 -14.71 -10.25
N LEU A 80 -8.83 -14.03 -11.38
CA LEU A 80 -9.03 -14.59 -12.72
C LEU A 80 -7.83 -15.47 -13.14
N PHE A 81 -6.65 -15.22 -12.59
CA PHE A 81 -5.40 -15.91 -12.90
C PHE A 81 -4.88 -16.74 -11.72
N LYS A 82 -5.80 -17.36 -11.00
CA LYS A 82 -5.45 -18.20 -9.85
C LYS A 82 -4.48 -19.31 -10.29
N ASN A 83 -3.36 -19.45 -9.57
CA ASN A 83 -2.26 -20.37 -9.86
C ASN A 83 -1.44 -20.06 -11.12
N ASN A 84 -1.59 -18.87 -11.72
CA ASN A 84 -0.78 -18.45 -12.87
C ASN A 84 -0.35 -16.98 -12.72
N ARG A 85 0.59 -16.72 -11.82
CA ARG A 85 1.07 -15.36 -11.55
C ARG A 85 1.77 -14.71 -12.76
N HIS A 86 2.39 -15.50 -13.63
CA HIS A 86 3.03 -14.96 -14.84
C HIS A 86 2.00 -14.35 -15.80
N GLU A 87 0.88 -15.04 -15.98
CA GLU A 87 -0.21 -14.53 -16.81
C GLU A 87 -0.87 -13.31 -16.19
N LEU A 88 -1.04 -13.27 -14.86
CA LEU A 88 -1.47 -12.08 -14.13
C LEU A 88 -0.57 -10.89 -14.44
N TYR A 89 0.76 -11.06 -14.40
CA TYR A 89 1.71 -9.97 -14.67
C TYR A 89 1.60 -9.48 -16.11
N GLU A 90 1.53 -10.37 -17.08
CA GLU A 90 1.44 -9.99 -18.49
C GLU A 90 0.11 -9.29 -18.81
N GLU A 91 -1.00 -9.80 -18.30
CA GLU A 91 -2.31 -9.17 -18.48
C GLU A 91 -2.36 -7.78 -17.82
N TYR A 92 -1.80 -7.64 -16.60
CA TYR A 92 -1.72 -6.34 -15.95
C TYR A 92 -0.89 -5.33 -16.75
N LYS A 93 0.28 -5.72 -17.25
CA LYS A 93 1.13 -4.87 -18.11
C LYS A 93 0.40 -4.46 -19.38
N SER A 94 -0.31 -5.40 -20.03
CA SER A 94 -1.09 -5.16 -21.24
C SER A 94 -2.20 -4.15 -21.00
N ASN A 95 -2.99 -4.35 -19.94
CA ASN A 95 -4.06 -3.46 -19.53
C ASN A 95 -3.53 -2.06 -19.15
N PHE A 96 -2.42 -2.01 -18.44
CA PHE A 96 -1.79 -0.74 -18.07
C PHE A 96 -1.32 0.05 -19.29
N LYS A 97 -0.69 -0.59 -20.27
CA LYS A 97 -0.29 0.04 -21.54
C LYS A 97 -1.51 0.62 -22.28
N ARG A 98 -2.64 -0.09 -22.28
CA ARG A 98 -3.88 0.37 -22.89
C ARG A 98 -4.45 1.59 -22.16
N ILE A 99 -4.51 1.55 -20.81
CA ILE A 99 -4.96 2.66 -19.98
C ILE A 99 -4.06 3.89 -20.20
N LYS A 100 -2.74 3.69 -20.21
CA LYS A 100 -1.77 4.78 -20.45
C LYS A 100 -1.96 5.42 -21.82
N LYS A 101 -2.27 4.66 -22.87
CA LYS A 101 -2.59 5.21 -24.20
C LYS A 101 -3.88 6.04 -24.19
N LEU A 102 -4.90 5.61 -23.46
CA LEU A 102 -6.15 6.36 -23.32
C LEU A 102 -5.97 7.65 -22.50
N ASP A 103 -5.02 7.64 -21.57
CA ASP A 103 -4.72 8.76 -20.65
C ASP A 103 -3.83 9.84 -21.28
N LEU A 104 -3.23 9.58 -22.44
CA LEU A 104 -2.50 10.61 -23.23
C LEU A 104 -3.39 11.80 -23.61
N ASN A 105 -4.72 11.64 -23.57
CA ASN A 105 -5.69 12.71 -23.75
C ASN A 105 -5.94 13.56 -22.49
N GLY A 106 -5.15 13.40 -21.42
CA GLY A 106 -5.10 14.32 -20.29
C GLY A 106 -6.21 14.18 -19.23
N ARG A 107 -6.99 13.09 -19.26
CA ARG A 107 -8.15 12.92 -18.37
C ARG A 107 -7.83 12.38 -16.97
N ASN A 108 -6.67 11.72 -16.77
CA ASN A 108 -6.28 11.22 -15.45
C ASN A 108 -4.77 11.27 -15.21
N PRO A 109 -4.23 12.40 -14.74
CA PRO A 109 -2.77 12.56 -14.53
C PRO A 109 -2.19 11.69 -13.41
N ARG A 110 -3.05 11.09 -12.55
CA ARG A 110 -2.61 10.42 -11.33
C ARG A 110 -1.82 9.13 -11.58
N ASN A 111 -2.07 8.40 -12.68
CA ASN A 111 -1.41 7.13 -12.99
C ASN A 111 -0.41 7.21 -14.14
N ARG A 112 -0.05 8.39 -14.61
CA ARG A 112 0.90 8.57 -15.75
C ARG A 112 2.24 7.88 -15.55
N ARG A 113 2.67 7.72 -14.29
CA ARG A 113 3.96 7.16 -13.91
C ARG A 113 3.89 5.72 -13.43
N GLY A 114 2.74 5.10 -13.54
CA GLY A 114 2.50 3.74 -13.07
C GLY A 114 1.79 3.70 -11.73
N THR A 115 1.15 2.57 -11.48
CA THR A 115 0.65 2.16 -10.17
C THR A 115 1.79 1.54 -9.36
N TYR A 116 1.57 1.31 -8.07
CA TYR A 116 2.56 0.61 -7.26
C TYR A 116 2.77 -0.82 -7.78
N PHE A 117 1.70 -1.55 -8.10
CA PHE A 117 1.83 -2.91 -8.62
C PHE A 117 2.60 -2.95 -9.93
N GLN A 118 2.33 -2.02 -10.85
CA GLN A 118 3.09 -1.95 -12.10
C GLN A 118 4.60 -1.76 -11.84
N ARG A 119 4.97 -0.94 -10.86
CA ARG A 119 6.38 -0.74 -10.49
C ARG A 119 7.01 -1.96 -9.81
N LEU A 120 6.22 -2.80 -9.13
CA LEU A 120 6.70 -4.04 -8.55
C LEU A 120 7.00 -5.10 -9.61
N ILE A 121 6.21 -5.16 -10.70
CA ILE A 121 6.32 -6.19 -11.75
C ILE A 121 7.00 -5.73 -13.04
N ASP A 122 7.26 -4.44 -13.18
CA ASP A 122 7.87 -3.82 -14.36
C ASP A 122 8.62 -2.53 -13.98
N PHE A 123 9.57 -2.66 -13.05
CA PHE A 123 10.38 -1.52 -12.58
C PHE A 123 11.34 -1.07 -13.68
N PRO A 124 11.55 0.23 -13.91
CA PRO A 124 12.48 0.73 -14.92
C PRO A 124 13.89 0.15 -14.78
N GLY A 125 14.46 -0.32 -15.89
CA GLY A 125 15.80 -0.88 -15.95
C GLY A 125 16.47 -0.63 -17.30
N THR A 126 17.79 -0.81 -17.38
CA THR A 126 18.59 -0.52 -18.59
C THR A 126 18.30 -1.45 -19.77
N ASN A 127 17.84 -2.68 -19.48
CA ASN A 127 17.57 -3.74 -20.49
C ASN A 127 16.10 -4.14 -20.53
N GLY A 128 15.19 -3.24 -20.18
CA GLY A 128 13.76 -3.52 -20.03
C GLY A 128 13.30 -3.45 -18.59
N GLY A 129 12.01 -3.72 -18.35
CA GLY A 129 11.43 -3.72 -17.02
C GLY A 129 11.92 -4.90 -16.16
N ILE A 130 12.09 -4.65 -14.88
CA ILE A 130 12.49 -5.66 -13.89
C ILE A 130 11.25 -6.09 -13.10
N ASN A 131 10.91 -7.38 -13.13
CA ASN A 131 9.89 -7.92 -12.24
C ASN A 131 10.51 -8.22 -10.87
N GLN A 132 10.47 -7.23 -9.98
CA GLN A 132 11.03 -7.34 -8.62
C GLN A 132 10.25 -8.37 -7.79
N LEU A 133 8.92 -8.42 -7.96
CA LEU A 133 8.06 -9.33 -7.19
C LEU A 133 8.37 -10.80 -7.52
N GLU A 134 8.52 -11.12 -8.81
CA GLU A 134 8.93 -12.46 -9.24
C GLU A 134 10.30 -12.83 -8.70
N ASN A 135 11.28 -11.92 -8.81
CA ASN A 135 12.62 -12.16 -8.29
C ASN A 135 12.63 -12.46 -6.78
N ILE A 136 11.72 -11.85 -6.01
CA ILE A 136 11.56 -12.12 -4.57
C ILE A 136 10.99 -13.52 -4.37
N ILE A 137 9.87 -13.86 -5.05
CA ILE A 137 9.21 -15.16 -4.92
C ILE A 137 10.18 -16.28 -5.28
N GLU A 138 10.83 -16.21 -6.45
CA GLU A 138 11.81 -17.19 -6.89
C GLU A 138 12.99 -17.30 -5.90
N SER A 139 13.49 -16.17 -5.40
CA SER A 139 14.61 -16.15 -4.45
C SER A 139 14.28 -16.82 -3.12
N ILE A 140 13.03 -16.71 -2.66
CA ILE A 140 12.57 -17.39 -1.44
C ILE A 140 12.37 -18.89 -1.73
N GLN A 141 11.75 -19.25 -2.85
CA GLN A 141 11.49 -20.64 -3.24
C GLN A 141 12.78 -21.43 -3.47
N ASP A 142 13.80 -20.80 -4.07
CA ASP A 142 15.08 -21.47 -4.39
C ASP A 142 15.89 -21.85 -3.15
N ASN A 143 15.59 -21.26 -2.01
CA ASN A 143 16.15 -21.56 -0.66
C ASN A 143 17.67 -21.83 -0.59
N LYS A 144 18.45 -21.42 -1.62
CA LYS A 144 19.89 -21.67 -1.74
C LYS A 144 20.69 -20.52 -1.16
N ASN A 145 20.80 -20.42 0.18
CA ASN A 145 21.67 -19.45 0.85
C ASN A 145 21.49 -17.99 0.40
N ASN A 146 20.28 -17.62 0.00
CA ASN A 146 19.97 -16.26 -0.41
C ASN A 146 20.03 -15.31 0.79
N ARG A 147 20.74 -14.21 0.64
CA ARG A 147 20.73 -13.16 1.67
C ARG A 147 19.34 -12.58 1.78
N ARG A 148 18.77 -12.51 2.97
CA ARG A 148 17.44 -11.94 3.26
C ARG A 148 17.28 -10.52 2.73
N SER A 149 18.36 -9.75 2.58
CA SER A 149 18.36 -8.42 1.96
C SER A 149 17.96 -8.40 0.48
N ARG A 150 17.82 -9.55 -0.19
CA ARG A 150 17.30 -9.64 -1.56
C ARG A 150 15.77 -9.59 -1.63
N TYR A 151 15.08 -9.85 -0.51
CA TYR A 151 13.62 -9.92 -0.47
C TYR A 151 13.02 -8.53 -0.34
N GLN A 152 13.35 -7.63 -1.27
CA GLN A 152 12.94 -6.24 -1.25
C GLN A 152 12.61 -5.72 -2.65
N ALA A 153 11.70 -4.75 -2.71
CA ALA A 153 11.34 -4.05 -3.93
C ALA A 153 11.14 -2.55 -3.67
N SER A 154 11.60 -1.75 -4.64
CA SER A 154 11.40 -0.30 -4.66
C SER A 154 10.25 0.07 -5.57
N THR A 155 9.45 1.04 -5.15
CA THR A 155 8.50 1.70 -6.04
C THR A 155 8.97 3.10 -6.44
N PHE A 156 9.90 3.67 -5.69
CA PHE A 156 10.56 4.94 -6.01
C PHE A 156 11.73 4.69 -6.97
N ASP A 157 11.75 5.43 -8.08
CA ASP A 157 12.85 5.45 -9.04
C ASP A 157 13.44 6.86 -9.09
N PRO A 158 14.66 7.09 -8.56
CA PRO A 158 15.27 8.42 -8.52
C PRO A 158 15.53 9.01 -9.91
N ASN A 159 15.58 8.20 -10.96
CA ASN A 159 15.78 8.70 -12.33
C ASN A 159 14.49 9.24 -12.94
N SER A 160 13.36 8.56 -12.74
CA SER A 160 12.08 8.94 -13.33
C SER A 160 11.20 9.79 -12.42
N ASP A 161 11.38 9.68 -11.10
CA ASP A 161 10.58 10.39 -10.09
C ASP A 161 11.23 11.69 -9.59
N LYS A 162 12.46 11.97 -10.00
CA LYS A 162 13.11 13.25 -9.73
C LYS A 162 12.40 14.37 -10.51
N LEU A 163 11.75 15.25 -9.80
CA LEU A 163 10.94 16.33 -10.38
C LEU A 163 11.24 17.67 -9.74
N ASP A 164 11.25 18.70 -10.58
CA ASP A 164 11.32 20.09 -10.14
C ASP A 164 9.89 20.63 -9.94
N GLY A 165 9.42 20.76 -8.70
CA GLY A 165 8.15 21.37 -8.35
C GLY A 165 7.18 20.49 -7.54
N PRO A 166 6.02 21.01 -7.10
CA PRO A 166 5.03 20.28 -6.32
C PRO A 166 4.20 19.37 -7.24
N TYR A 167 4.42 18.06 -7.17
CA TYR A 167 3.79 17.12 -8.10
C TYR A 167 2.80 16.17 -7.49
N LEU A 168 1.68 16.03 -8.20
CA LEU A 168 0.78 14.90 -8.12
C LEU A 168 1.39 13.72 -8.91
N GLY A 169 1.55 12.57 -8.29
CA GLY A 169 2.04 11.34 -8.95
C GLY A 169 3.40 10.82 -8.50
N PHE A 170 4.01 11.46 -7.50
CA PHE A 170 5.18 10.90 -6.81
C PHE A 170 4.75 9.68 -5.96
N PRO A 171 5.49 8.55 -6.01
CA PRO A 171 5.14 7.37 -5.22
C PRO A 171 5.35 7.63 -3.73
N CYS A 172 4.27 7.66 -2.96
CA CYS A 172 4.32 7.81 -1.50
C CYS A 172 4.82 6.53 -0.82
N LEU A 173 4.35 5.35 -1.27
CA LEU A 173 4.98 4.07 -0.98
C LEU A 173 6.32 4.04 -1.70
N GLN A 174 7.41 3.83 -0.98
CA GLN A 174 8.74 3.86 -1.57
C GLN A 174 9.42 2.51 -1.60
N HIS A 175 9.14 1.68 -0.60
CA HIS A 175 9.87 0.43 -0.42
C HIS A 175 9.02 -0.61 0.30
N ILE A 176 9.21 -1.88 -0.08
CA ILE A 176 8.68 -3.04 0.62
C ILE A 176 9.77 -4.08 0.83
N THR A 177 9.69 -4.82 1.92
CA THR A 177 10.55 -5.99 2.18
C THR A 177 9.71 -7.16 2.66
N PHE A 178 10.17 -8.37 2.37
CA PHE A 178 9.59 -9.58 2.89
C PHE A 178 10.56 -10.29 3.84
N TYR A 179 10.01 -10.98 4.81
CA TYR A 179 10.75 -11.78 5.76
C TYR A 179 9.98 -13.08 6.02
N VAL A 180 10.67 -14.21 5.95
CA VAL A 180 10.10 -15.50 6.32
C VAL A 180 10.58 -15.84 7.73
N THR A 181 9.62 -16.07 8.65
CA THR A 181 9.89 -16.38 10.04
C THR A 181 10.41 -17.82 10.21
N GLU A 182 10.89 -18.15 11.40
CA GLU A 182 11.33 -19.52 11.72
C GLU A 182 10.15 -20.50 11.75
N GLU A 183 8.95 -20.01 12.04
CA GLU A 183 7.68 -20.75 12.01
C GLU A 183 7.07 -20.85 10.60
N ASN A 184 7.82 -20.46 9.59
CA ASN A 184 7.40 -20.48 8.18
C ASN A 184 6.21 -19.57 7.87
N GLY A 185 6.15 -18.40 8.51
CA GLY A 185 5.20 -17.33 8.23
C GLY A 185 5.83 -16.21 7.43
N LEU A 186 5.05 -15.53 6.56
CA LEU A 186 5.50 -14.38 5.78
C LEU A 186 5.17 -13.09 6.51
N VAL A 187 6.16 -12.21 6.65
CA VAL A 187 6.01 -10.83 7.12
C VAL A 187 6.27 -9.87 5.97
N LEU A 188 5.39 -8.90 5.77
CA LEU A 188 5.59 -7.80 4.84
C LEU A 188 5.84 -6.51 5.61
N ASN A 189 6.92 -5.80 5.28
CA ASN A 189 7.21 -4.47 5.80
C ASN A 189 7.16 -3.46 4.68
N SER A 190 6.64 -2.25 4.97
CA SER A 190 6.55 -1.17 4.00
C SER A 190 6.99 0.16 4.57
N PHE A 191 7.47 1.04 3.68
CA PHE A 191 7.88 2.41 4.01
C PHE A 191 7.15 3.41 3.13
N TYR A 192 6.48 4.37 3.79
CA TYR A 192 5.88 5.55 3.17
C TYR A 192 6.61 6.82 3.60
N ALA A 193 6.99 7.65 2.64
CA ALA A 193 7.52 8.98 2.96
C ALA A 193 6.41 9.90 3.51
N VAL A 194 5.25 9.90 2.86
CA VAL A 194 4.03 10.59 3.29
C VAL A 194 2.84 9.69 3.01
N GLN A 195 1.85 9.66 3.88
CA GLN A 195 0.57 8.99 3.65
C GLN A 195 -0.58 9.91 4.05
N HIS A 196 -1.74 9.73 3.41
CA HIS A 196 -2.97 10.46 3.69
C HIS A 196 -3.97 9.52 4.37
N LEU A 197 -4.24 9.74 5.66
CA LEU A 197 -5.06 8.84 6.47
C LEU A 197 -6.45 8.66 5.89
N TYR A 198 -7.15 9.77 5.66
CA TYR A 198 -8.55 9.74 5.25
C TYR A 198 -8.72 9.17 3.84
N GLU A 199 -7.98 9.70 2.86
CA GLU A 199 -8.22 9.36 1.45
C GLU A 199 -7.52 8.06 1.02
N LYS A 200 -6.47 7.60 1.73
CA LYS A 200 -5.57 6.58 1.18
C LYS A 200 -5.19 5.46 2.13
N ALA A 201 -5.01 5.74 3.44
CA ALA A 201 -4.33 4.79 4.31
C ALA A 201 -5.03 3.44 4.38
N TYR A 202 -6.35 3.41 4.57
CA TYR A 202 -7.10 2.16 4.65
C TYR A 202 -6.93 1.31 3.38
N GLY A 203 -7.14 1.91 2.21
CA GLY A 203 -6.97 1.22 0.92
C GLY A 203 -5.52 0.79 0.66
N ASN A 204 -4.54 1.60 1.09
CA ASN A 204 -3.12 1.25 0.98
C ASN A 204 -2.77 0.04 1.85
N TRP A 205 -3.21 0.03 3.11
CA TRP A 205 -2.95 -1.10 4.01
C TRP A 205 -3.64 -2.38 3.52
N LEU A 206 -4.88 -2.27 3.06
CA LEU A 206 -5.62 -3.39 2.45
C LEU A 206 -4.89 -3.93 1.20
N GLY A 207 -4.40 -3.04 0.35
CA GLY A 207 -3.63 -3.44 -0.84
C GLY A 207 -2.33 -4.17 -0.49
N LEU A 208 -1.61 -3.70 0.54
CA LEU A 208 -0.38 -4.35 1.03
C LEU A 208 -0.67 -5.69 1.71
N VAL A 209 -1.75 -5.79 2.48
CA VAL A 209 -2.21 -7.07 3.05
C VAL A 209 -2.57 -8.06 1.94
N ASN A 210 -3.30 -7.63 0.91
CA ASN A 210 -3.62 -8.47 -0.24
C ASN A 210 -2.37 -8.93 -1.01
N LEU A 211 -1.39 -8.05 -1.18
CA LEU A 211 -0.08 -8.39 -1.76
C LEU A 211 0.66 -9.42 -0.89
N GLY A 212 0.66 -9.24 0.43
CA GLY A 212 1.28 -10.19 1.36
C GLY A 212 0.62 -11.56 1.32
N LYS A 213 -0.73 -11.60 1.32
CA LYS A 213 -1.50 -12.84 1.16
C LYS A 213 -1.17 -13.55 -0.16
N PHE A 214 -1.10 -12.80 -1.26
CA PHE A 214 -0.74 -13.34 -2.57
C PHE A 214 0.65 -13.97 -2.56
N VAL A 215 1.66 -13.25 -2.06
CA VAL A 215 3.04 -13.78 -1.99
C VAL A 215 3.12 -15.00 -1.08
N ALA A 216 2.41 -15.00 0.05
CA ALA A 216 2.36 -16.15 0.95
C ALA A 216 1.71 -17.38 0.28
N GLU A 217 0.62 -17.19 -0.47
CA GLU A 217 -0.04 -18.25 -1.26
C GLU A 217 0.92 -18.83 -2.31
N GLU A 218 1.64 -17.99 -3.06
CA GLU A 218 2.63 -18.43 -4.07
C GLU A 218 3.82 -19.20 -3.46
N LEU A 219 4.14 -18.90 -2.20
CA LEU A 219 5.19 -19.60 -1.46
C LEU A 219 4.69 -20.85 -0.71
N GLY A 220 3.38 -21.06 -0.61
CA GLY A 220 2.78 -22.15 0.16
C GLY A 220 2.96 -22.00 1.67
N ILE A 221 3.02 -20.77 2.21
CA ILE A 221 3.18 -20.45 3.62
C ILE A 221 2.07 -19.52 4.12
N SER A 222 1.97 -19.31 5.44
CA SER A 222 0.97 -18.39 6.01
C SER A 222 1.43 -16.93 5.89
N PHE A 223 0.49 -16.00 5.64
CA PHE A 223 0.76 -14.57 5.85
C PHE A 223 0.54 -14.24 7.33
N GLU A 224 1.60 -13.82 8.02
CA GLU A 224 1.62 -13.70 9.48
C GLU A 224 1.42 -12.26 9.95
N ARG A 225 2.09 -11.29 9.28
CA ARG A 225 2.13 -9.93 9.77
C ARG A 225 2.40 -8.91 8.67
N PHE A 226 1.77 -7.77 8.80
CA PHE A 226 2.05 -6.57 8.03
C PHE A 226 2.54 -5.46 8.94
N ASN A 227 3.70 -4.88 8.64
CA ASN A 227 4.24 -3.71 9.32
C ASN A 227 4.37 -2.54 8.34
N CYS A 228 4.02 -1.34 8.80
CA CYS A 228 4.14 -0.13 8.01
C CYS A 228 4.82 0.97 8.81
N PHE A 229 5.90 1.52 8.27
CA PHE A 229 6.51 2.75 8.76
C PHE A 229 6.09 3.90 7.87
N ILE A 230 5.47 4.92 8.44
CA ILE A 230 5.04 6.13 7.75
C ILE A 230 5.78 7.32 8.37
N SER A 231 6.65 7.98 7.59
CA SER A 231 7.42 9.15 8.07
C SER A 231 6.49 10.28 8.47
N ILE A 232 5.47 10.57 7.65
CA ILE A 232 4.47 11.60 7.92
C ILE A 232 3.10 11.06 7.53
N GLU A 233 2.24 10.81 8.51
CA GLU A 233 0.83 10.50 8.29
C GLU A 233 0.02 11.79 8.41
N LYS A 234 -0.73 12.15 7.36
CA LYS A 234 -1.55 13.37 7.32
C LYS A 234 -3.04 13.03 7.44
N LEU A 235 -3.76 13.79 8.28
CA LEU A 235 -5.22 13.70 8.33
C LEU A 235 -5.86 14.11 6.99
N ASP A 236 -5.12 14.90 6.19
CA ASP A 236 -5.47 15.24 4.82
C ASP A 236 -6.65 16.24 4.71
N SER A 237 -7.56 16.03 3.78
CA SER A 237 -8.68 16.94 3.49
C SER A 237 -9.76 16.95 4.59
N LEU A 238 -9.72 16.00 5.51
CA LEU A 238 -10.68 15.93 6.61
C LEU A 238 -10.36 16.97 7.69
N SER A 239 -11.37 17.70 8.18
CA SER A 239 -11.22 18.54 9.36
C SER A 239 -11.20 17.68 10.63
N LYS A 240 -10.60 18.18 11.71
CA LYS A 240 -10.61 17.47 13.00
C LYS A 240 -12.02 17.25 13.55
N THR A 241 -12.92 18.21 13.32
CA THR A 241 -14.32 18.09 13.73
C THR A 241 -15.04 16.99 12.96
N GLU A 242 -14.78 16.87 11.65
CA GLU A 242 -15.33 15.77 10.83
C GLU A 242 -14.69 14.44 11.23
N ALA A 243 -13.38 14.40 11.48
CA ALA A 243 -12.68 13.21 11.97
C ALA A 243 -13.29 12.70 13.29
N GLN A 244 -13.59 13.60 14.23
CA GLN A 244 -14.24 13.23 15.48
C GLN A 244 -15.68 12.70 15.27
N LYS A 245 -16.44 13.31 14.35
CA LYS A 245 -17.78 12.80 14.01
C LYS A 245 -17.70 11.41 13.41
N LEU A 246 -16.77 11.19 12.46
CA LEU A 246 -16.58 9.91 11.81
C LEU A 246 -16.14 8.84 12.84
N TYR A 247 -15.22 9.18 13.74
CA TYR A 247 -14.81 8.31 14.84
C TYR A 247 -15.98 7.90 15.76
N ASN A 248 -16.89 8.83 16.08
CA ASN A 248 -18.05 8.55 16.94
C ASN A 248 -19.13 7.70 16.27
N GLN A 249 -19.09 7.53 14.95
CA GLN A 249 -20.02 6.70 14.16
C GLN A 249 -19.45 5.29 13.90
N ALA A 250 -18.16 5.09 14.04
CA ALA A 250 -17.44 3.85 13.88
C ALA A 250 -17.45 3.00 15.16
#